data_17f7c17c4cde70641a878939af78e244
#
_entry.id   17f7c17c4cde70641a878939af78e244
#
_cell.length_a   1.000
_cell.length_b   1.000
_cell.length_c   1.000
_cell.angle_alpha   90.00
_cell.angle_beta   90.00
_cell.angle_gamma   90.00
#
_symmetry.space_group_name_H-M   'P 1'
#
loop_
_entity.id
_entity.type
_entity.pdbx_description
1 polymer ?
#
loop_
_entity_poly.entity_id
_entity_poly.type
_entity_poly.pdbx_seq_one_letter_code
_entity_poly.pdbx_strand_id
1 'polypeptide(L)'
;MSAMTTPEYLMANAKNYANDKAISTKNSDGEWNHISWSDFHDQTASVAKSLIAMGFEEGDKLSIYSYNRVEWYTSYHAANMCNGAAVGVYHTCSPEEVELSLIHI
;
A
#
# COMPACT_ATOMS: atom_id res chain seq x y z
N MET A 1 19.10 13.01 -15.06
CA MET A 1 18.22 13.16 -13.90
C MET A 1 17.52 11.84 -13.64
N SER A 2 17.72 11.27 -12.48
CA SER A 2 17.09 10.00 -12.15
C SER A 2 15.62 10.21 -11.76
N ALA A 3 14.76 9.27 -12.16
CA ALA A 3 13.37 9.29 -11.75
C ALA A 3 13.26 8.93 -10.25
N MET A 4 12.29 9.54 -9.59
CA MET A 4 12.00 9.20 -8.20
C MET A 4 11.27 7.86 -8.12
N THR A 5 11.57 7.09 -7.08
CA THR A 5 10.84 5.85 -6.79
C THR A 5 9.49 6.18 -6.14
N THR A 6 8.59 5.20 -6.12
CA THR A 6 7.29 5.37 -5.46
C THR A 6 7.43 5.77 -3.98
N PRO A 7 8.29 5.13 -3.16
CA PRO A 7 8.50 5.58 -1.79
C PRO A 7 9.02 7.02 -1.68
N GLU A 8 9.87 7.44 -2.60
CA GLU A 8 10.39 8.81 -2.61
C GLU A 8 9.27 9.82 -2.90
N TYR A 9 8.37 9.52 -3.82
CA TYR A 9 7.20 10.36 -4.08
C TYR A 9 6.30 10.47 -2.85
N LEU A 10 6.09 9.35 -2.15
CA LEU A 10 5.28 9.36 -0.93
C LEU A 10 5.92 10.23 0.15
N MET A 11 7.22 10.12 0.35
CA MET A 11 7.94 10.95 1.31
C MET A 11 7.87 12.43 0.93
N ALA A 12 8.07 12.76 -0.34
CA ALA A 12 8.01 14.13 -0.83
C ALA A 12 6.62 14.73 -0.62
N ASN A 13 5.57 13.98 -0.91
CA ASN A 13 4.20 14.45 -0.71
C ASN A 13 3.87 14.60 0.77
N ALA A 14 4.35 13.70 1.62
CA ALA A 14 4.16 13.81 3.06
C ALA A 14 4.83 15.06 3.63
N LYS A 15 5.96 15.47 3.06
CA LYS A 15 6.67 16.67 3.47
C LYS A 15 6.04 17.95 2.91
N ASN A 16 5.69 17.96 1.63
CA ASN A 16 5.24 19.17 0.92
C ASN A 16 3.74 19.41 1.06
N TYR A 17 2.96 18.36 1.25
CA TYR A 17 1.50 18.40 1.31
C TYR A 17 0.96 17.70 2.55
N ALA A 18 1.69 17.81 3.66
CA ALA A 18 1.44 17.03 4.89
C ALA A 18 -0.02 17.05 5.35
N ASN A 19 -0.67 18.19 5.27
CA ASN A 19 -2.04 18.36 5.78
C ASN A 19 -3.13 18.22 4.70
N ASP A 20 -2.71 17.97 3.45
CA ASP A 20 -3.66 17.76 2.37
C ASP A 20 -4.19 16.34 2.37
N LYS A 21 -5.39 16.15 1.81
CA LYS A 21 -6.02 14.85 1.74
C LYS A 21 -5.31 13.94 0.75
N ALA A 22 -4.84 12.78 1.20
CA ALA A 22 -4.23 11.78 0.32
C ALA A 22 -5.26 10.74 -0.12
N ILE A 23 -6.04 10.22 0.83
CA ILE A 23 -7.05 9.19 0.57
C ILE A 23 -8.34 9.59 1.26
N SER A 24 -9.44 9.45 0.53
CA SER A 24 -10.78 9.68 1.07
C SER A 24 -11.60 8.42 0.92
N THR A 25 -12.26 8.00 1.98
CA THR A 25 -13.13 6.82 1.99
C THR A 25 -14.50 7.19 2.52
N LYS A 26 -15.52 6.51 2.01
CA LYS A 26 -16.90 6.72 2.44
C LYS A 26 -17.27 5.62 3.44
N ASN A 27 -17.75 6.03 4.62
CA ASN A 27 -18.14 5.06 5.63
C ASN A 27 -19.57 4.55 5.40
N SER A 28 -20.06 3.66 6.27
CA SER A 28 -21.39 3.07 6.15
C SER A 28 -22.53 4.09 6.32
N ASP A 29 -22.25 5.21 6.98
CA ASP A 29 -23.24 6.30 7.19
C ASP A 29 -23.26 7.27 6.01
N GLY A 30 -22.44 7.05 5.00
CA GLY A 30 -22.36 7.91 3.83
C GLY A 30 -21.44 9.11 4.01
N GLU A 31 -20.75 9.21 5.11
CA GLU A 31 -19.80 10.30 5.37
C GLU A 31 -18.42 9.96 4.82
N TRP A 32 -17.70 10.98 4.37
CA TRP A 32 -16.35 10.83 3.86
C TRP A 32 -15.33 10.98 4.97
N ASN A 33 -14.44 10.01 5.08
CA ASN A 33 -13.28 10.07 5.96
C ASN A 33 -12.04 10.36 5.12
N HIS A 34 -11.17 11.21 5.64
CA HIS A 34 -9.97 11.64 4.93
C HIS A 34 -8.72 11.32 5.72
N ILE A 35 -7.67 10.92 5.02
CA ILE A 35 -6.35 10.70 5.58
C ILE A 35 -5.40 11.67 4.91
N SER A 36 -4.63 12.42 5.70
CA SER A 36 -3.62 13.34 5.18
C SER A 36 -2.43 12.57 4.63
N TRP A 37 -1.62 13.24 3.81
CA TRP A 37 -0.40 12.64 3.29
C TRP A 37 0.56 12.25 4.42
N SER A 38 0.64 13.07 5.49
CA SER A 38 1.47 12.76 6.65
C SER A 38 1.01 11.48 7.34
N ASP A 39 -0.29 11.35 7.59
CA ASP A 39 -0.85 10.15 8.23
C ASP A 39 -0.71 8.92 7.35
N PHE A 40 -0.92 9.07 6.05
CA PHE A 40 -0.72 7.99 5.09
C PHE A 40 0.72 7.48 5.14
N HIS A 41 1.68 8.38 5.11
CA HIS A 41 3.10 8.02 5.20
C HIS A 41 3.41 7.30 6.50
N ASP A 42 2.91 7.81 7.64
CA ASP A 42 3.17 7.21 8.95
C ASP A 42 2.57 5.82 9.06
N GLN A 43 1.35 5.62 8.58
CA GLN A 43 0.71 4.31 8.55
C GLN A 43 1.48 3.34 7.66
N THR A 44 1.91 3.80 6.49
CA THR A 44 2.69 3.00 5.55
C THR A 44 4.03 2.58 6.17
N ALA A 45 4.72 3.51 6.83
CA ALA A 45 5.98 3.22 7.49
C ALA A 45 5.81 2.19 8.61
N SER A 46 4.71 2.26 9.36
CA SER A 46 4.40 1.27 10.41
C SER A 46 4.20 -0.12 9.83
N VAL A 47 3.49 -0.23 8.70
CA VAL A 47 3.30 -1.51 8.03
C VAL A 47 4.63 -2.03 7.50
N ALA A 48 5.47 -1.16 6.93
CA ALA A 48 6.79 -1.56 6.43
C ALA A 48 7.67 -2.12 7.56
N LYS A 49 7.67 -1.48 8.71
CA LYS A 49 8.41 -1.98 9.88
C LYS A 49 7.90 -3.34 10.33
N SER A 50 6.59 -3.55 10.29
CA SER A 50 5.97 -4.82 10.64
C SER A 50 6.37 -5.92 9.66
N LEU A 51 6.41 -5.62 8.37
CA LEU A 51 6.84 -6.56 7.33
C LEU A 51 8.29 -7.00 7.57
N ILE A 52 9.17 -6.05 7.86
CA ILE A 52 10.58 -6.36 8.16
C ILE A 52 10.68 -7.25 9.40
N ALA A 53 9.91 -6.94 10.44
CA ALA A 53 9.91 -7.74 11.67
C ALA A 53 9.41 -9.17 11.42
N MET A 54 8.55 -9.36 10.42
CA MET A 54 8.02 -10.68 10.04
C MET A 54 8.96 -11.46 9.11
N GLY A 55 10.07 -10.86 8.70
CA GLY A 55 11.04 -11.51 7.84
C GLY A 55 10.97 -11.14 6.35
N PHE A 56 10.21 -10.12 5.99
CA PHE A 56 10.13 -9.64 4.61
C PHE A 56 11.51 -9.09 4.18
N GLU A 57 12.01 -9.56 3.06
CA GLU A 57 13.33 -9.19 2.55
C GLU A 57 13.25 -8.50 1.21
N GLU A 58 14.34 -7.86 0.80
CA GLU A 58 14.45 -7.23 -0.51
C GLU A 58 14.13 -8.24 -1.61
N GLY A 59 13.30 -7.82 -2.55
CA GLY A 59 12.87 -8.66 -3.65
C GLY A 59 11.68 -9.56 -3.34
N ASP A 60 11.24 -9.61 -2.09
CA ASP A 60 10.04 -10.37 -1.74
C ASP A 60 8.79 -9.74 -2.31
N LYS A 61 7.75 -10.53 -2.44
CA LYS A 61 6.47 -10.10 -2.97
C LYS A 61 5.38 -10.21 -1.91
N LEU A 62 4.54 -9.18 -1.85
CA LEU A 62 3.39 -9.13 -0.96
C LEU A 62 2.12 -9.23 -1.80
N SER A 63 1.37 -10.31 -1.63
CA SER A 63 0.06 -10.46 -2.30
C SER A 63 -1.01 -9.75 -1.50
N ILE A 64 -1.83 -8.95 -2.18
CA ILE A 64 -2.93 -8.23 -1.56
C ILE A 64 -4.23 -8.75 -2.14
N TYR A 65 -5.03 -9.41 -1.31
CA TYR A 65 -6.33 -9.97 -1.68
C TYR A 65 -7.40 -9.29 -0.85
N SER A 66 -7.91 -8.19 -1.36
CA SER A 66 -8.87 -7.37 -0.64
C SER A 66 -9.58 -6.41 -1.60
N TYR A 67 -10.76 -5.92 -1.21
CA TYR A 67 -11.38 -4.82 -1.90
C TYR A 67 -10.59 -3.52 -1.62
N ASN A 68 -10.88 -2.46 -2.39
CA ASN A 68 -10.18 -1.18 -2.26
C ASN A 68 -10.49 -0.53 -0.91
N ARG A 69 -9.45 -0.34 -0.10
CA ARG A 69 -9.52 0.29 1.21
C ARG A 69 -8.15 0.88 1.53
N VAL A 70 -8.08 1.66 2.60
CA VAL A 70 -6.82 2.33 2.97
C VAL A 70 -5.69 1.31 3.15
N GLU A 71 -5.97 0.19 3.80
CA GLU A 71 -4.98 -0.84 4.09
C GLU A 71 -4.41 -1.46 2.81
N TRP A 72 -5.17 -1.48 1.72
CA TRP A 72 -4.68 -1.93 0.42
C TRP A 72 -3.53 -1.04 -0.04
N TYR A 73 -3.73 0.28 0.06
CA TYR A 73 -2.72 1.25 -0.39
C TYR A 73 -1.53 1.33 0.57
N THR A 74 -1.75 1.26 1.88
CA THR A 74 -0.64 1.25 2.84
C THR A 74 0.21 0.00 2.68
N SER A 75 -0.39 -1.15 2.42
CA SER A 75 0.33 -2.40 2.20
C SER A 75 1.13 -2.36 0.90
N TYR A 76 0.54 -1.81 -0.17
CA TYR A 76 1.21 -1.64 -1.46
C TYR A 76 2.47 -0.78 -1.31
N HIS A 77 2.33 0.39 -0.72
CA HIS A 77 3.46 1.29 -0.54
C HIS A 77 4.48 0.77 0.47
N ALA A 78 4.03 0.05 1.50
CA ALA A 78 4.93 -0.55 2.48
C ALA A 78 5.84 -1.60 1.83
N ALA A 79 5.28 -2.44 0.96
CA ALA A 79 6.09 -3.42 0.23
C ALA A 79 7.15 -2.72 -0.63
N ASN A 80 6.79 -1.62 -1.28
CA ASN A 80 7.73 -0.83 -2.06
C ASN A 80 8.82 -0.19 -1.19
N MET A 81 8.48 0.26 0.02
CA MET A 81 9.46 0.80 0.97
C MET A 81 10.49 -0.25 1.40
N CYS A 82 10.08 -1.51 1.45
CA CYS A 82 10.96 -2.62 1.80
C CYS A 82 11.72 -3.17 0.60
N ASN A 83 11.69 -2.45 -0.51
CA ASN A 83 12.33 -2.84 -1.78
C ASN A 83 11.82 -4.18 -2.31
N GLY A 84 10.55 -4.45 -2.06
CA GLY A 84 9.82 -5.59 -2.60
C GLY A 84 8.78 -5.13 -3.60
N ALA A 85 7.88 -6.02 -3.95
CA ALA A 85 6.80 -5.73 -4.87
C ALA A 85 5.45 -6.13 -4.27
N ALA A 86 4.43 -5.34 -4.56
CA ALA A 86 3.06 -5.68 -4.20
C ALA A 86 2.35 -6.28 -5.40
N VAL A 87 1.55 -7.32 -5.16
CA VAL A 87 0.79 -8.00 -6.20
C VAL A 87 -0.68 -7.97 -5.81
N GLY A 88 -1.47 -7.24 -6.59
CA GLY A 88 -2.91 -7.14 -6.34
C GLY A 88 -3.65 -8.35 -6.92
N VAL A 89 -4.56 -8.89 -6.13
CA VAL A 89 -5.46 -9.96 -6.57
C VAL A 89 -6.88 -9.44 -6.37
N TYR A 90 -7.71 -9.57 -7.39
CA TYR A 90 -9.09 -9.10 -7.31
C TYR A 90 -9.83 -9.83 -6.19
N HIS A 91 -10.53 -9.08 -5.35
CA HIS A 91 -11.28 -9.65 -4.22
C HIS A 91 -12.44 -10.55 -4.68
N THR A 92 -12.87 -10.41 -5.93
CA THR A 92 -13.93 -11.23 -6.52
C THR A 92 -13.41 -12.53 -7.13
N CYS A 93 -12.07 -12.75 -7.11
CA CYS A 93 -11.49 -13.96 -7.68
C CYS A 93 -11.89 -15.20 -6.89
N SER A 94 -12.16 -16.30 -7.60
CA SER A 94 -12.32 -17.61 -6.98
C SER A 94 -10.95 -18.12 -6.48
N PRO A 95 -10.93 -19.13 -5.58
CA PRO A 95 -9.65 -19.71 -5.16
C PRO A 95 -8.78 -20.19 -6.33
N GLU A 96 -9.38 -20.69 -7.39
CA GLU A 96 -8.66 -21.15 -8.57
C GLU A 96 -8.02 -19.99 -9.34
N GLU A 97 -8.72 -18.86 -9.45
CA GLU A 97 -8.20 -17.66 -10.09
C GLU A 97 -7.06 -17.05 -9.29
N VAL A 98 -7.17 -17.08 -7.95
CA VAL A 98 -6.11 -16.62 -7.07
C VAL A 98 -4.86 -17.47 -7.28
N GLU A 99 -5.00 -18.77 -7.34
CA GLU A 99 -3.89 -19.69 -7.59
C GLU A 99 -3.19 -19.39 -8.90
N LEU A 100 -3.97 -19.19 -9.97
CA LEU A 100 -3.43 -18.84 -11.29
C LEU A 100 -2.67 -17.53 -11.26
N SER A 101 -3.18 -16.50 -10.55
CA SER A 101 -2.51 -15.22 -10.42
C SER A 101 -1.15 -15.37 -9.74
N LEU A 102 -1.08 -16.21 -8.70
CA LEU A 102 0.14 -16.42 -7.94
C LEU A 102 1.20 -17.21 -8.70
N ILE A 103 0.78 -18.10 -9.63
CA ILE A 103 1.71 -18.86 -10.45
C ILE A 103 2.52 -17.97 -11.39
N HIS A 104 1.94 -16.89 -11.86
CA HIS A 104 2.57 -15.99 -12.84
C HIS A 104 3.40 -14.86 -12.22
N ILE A 105 3.60 -14.87 -10.94
CA ILE A 105 4.36 -13.84 -10.22
C ILE A 105 5.86 -14.12 -10.24
#